data_e5514946cd412fc5b583ddfa2788b2c5
#
_entry.id   e5514946cd412fc5b583ddfa2788b2c5
#
_cell.length_a   1.000
_cell.length_b   1.000
_cell.length_c   1.000
_cell.angle_alpha   90.00
_cell.angle_beta   90.00
_cell.angle_gamma   90.00
#
_symmetry.space_group_name_H-M   'P 1'
#
loop_
_entity.id
_entity.type
_entity.pdbx_description
1 polymer ?
#
loop_
_entity_poly.entity_id
_entity_poly.type
_entity_poly.pdbx_seq_one_letter_code
_entity_poly.pdbx_strand_id
1 'polypeptide(L)'
;MRGEPELFPGKVGVQQRVLPTYRVAFFDRLGQACSGGLSVFAGEPRPAESIQTGAQPTRATLVPAANLHLLSGRMYTCLQLGLLRWLRDWEPDVLVLEANLRNVLNPLAIRWMHRRQRPVIGWGLGVSPARGVLRRGLQGAILGSLDAIIAYSTVGAES
;
A
#
# COMPACT_ATOMS: atom_id res chain seq x y z
N MET A 1 0.41 1.49 35.01
CA MET A 1 0.28 0.22 34.26
C MET A 1 -0.11 0.60 32.84
N ARG A 2 0.77 0.42 31.86
CA ARG A 2 0.38 0.51 30.44
C ARG A 2 -0.31 -0.82 30.14
N GLY A 3 -1.64 -0.79 29.84
CA GLY A 3 -2.35 -1.98 29.42
C GLY A 3 -1.63 -2.62 28.24
N GLU A 4 -1.75 -3.95 28.11
CA GLU A 4 -1.25 -4.64 26.91
C GLU A 4 -1.89 -3.97 25.68
N PRO A 5 -1.12 -3.74 24.60
CA PRO A 5 -1.66 -3.14 23.39
C PRO A 5 -2.77 -4.06 22.85
N GLU A 6 -3.95 -3.48 22.65
CA GLU A 6 -5.08 -4.18 22.05
C GLU A 6 -4.71 -4.61 20.64
N LEU A 7 -4.75 -5.92 20.38
CA LEU A 7 -4.42 -6.48 19.08
C LEU A 7 -5.59 -6.29 18.10
N PHE A 8 -5.29 -5.91 16.88
CA PHE A 8 -6.31 -5.88 15.83
C PHE A 8 -6.66 -7.31 15.42
N PRO A 9 -7.94 -7.75 15.55
CA PRO A 9 -8.31 -9.14 15.32
C PRO A 9 -8.44 -9.51 13.84
N GLY A 10 -8.57 -8.54 12.95
CA GLY A 10 -8.78 -8.75 11.52
C GLY A 10 -7.51 -9.05 10.73
N LYS A 11 -7.68 -9.52 9.51
CA LYS A 11 -6.61 -9.67 8.53
C LYS A 11 -6.25 -8.33 7.91
N VAL A 12 -4.97 -7.97 7.94
CA VAL A 12 -4.48 -6.75 7.29
C VAL A 12 -3.73 -7.11 6.01
N GLY A 13 -4.11 -6.48 4.91
CA GLY A 13 -3.36 -6.50 3.66
C GLY A 13 -2.60 -5.20 3.46
N VAL A 14 -1.32 -5.25 3.11
CA VAL A 14 -0.52 -4.08 2.77
C VAL A 14 0.02 -4.22 1.37
N GLN A 15 -0.37 -3.31 0.48
CA GLN A 15 0.18 -3.22 -0.87
C GLN A 15 1.27 -2.15 -0.90
N GLN A 16 2.45 -2.53 -1.32
CA GLN A 16 3.60 -1.66 -1.57
C GLN A 16 4.14 -1.93 -2.97
N ARG A 17 4.62 -0.91 -3.68
CA ARG A 17 5.30 -1.16 -4.96
C ARG A 17 6.55 -2.02 -4.77
N VAL A 18 7.33 -1.72 -3.75
CA VAL A 18 8.58 -2.40 -3.38
C VAL A 18 8.62 -2.52 -1.86
N LEU A 19 9.15 -3.61 -1.34
CA LEU A 19 9.47 -3.76 0.09
C LEU A 19 10.97 -3.53 0.30
N PRO A 20 11.39 -2.31 0.72
CA PRO A 20 12.78 -2.07 1.08
C PRO A 20 13.16 -2.81 2.36
N THR A 21 14.40 -3.31 2.43
CA THR A 21 14.93 -4.04 3.58
C THR A 21 14.74 -3.29 4.91
N TYR A 22 14.91 -1.96 4.92
CA TYR A 22 14.75 -1.15 6.14
C TYR A 22 13.31 -1.11 6.69
N ARG A 23 12.30 -1.49 5.91
CA ARG A 23 10.89 -1.53 6.35
C ARG A 23 10.48 -2.88 6.94
N VAL A 24 11.30 -3.91 6.82
CA VAL A 24 10.95 -5.27 7.29
C VAL A 24 10.64 -5.28 8.78
N ALA A 25 11.47 -4.63 9.60
CA ALA A 25 11.25 -4.53 11.04
C ALA A 25 9.92 -3.83 11.42
N PHE A 26 9.49 -2.85 10.62
CA PHE A 26 8.17 -2.22 10.79
C PHE A 26 7.04 -3.21 10.53
N PHE A 27 7.13 -4.00 9.44
CA PHE A 27 6.10 -5.00 9.13
C PHE A 27 6.07 -6.14 10.11
N ASP A 28 7.21 -6.53 10.69
CA ASP A 28 7.25 -7.51 11.77
C ASP A 28 6.52 -6.98 13.02
N ARG A 29 6.72 -5.72 13.39
CA ARG A 29 5.98 -5.09 14.48
C ARG A 29 4.49 -4.97 14.20
N LEU A 30 4.13 -4.56 13.00
CA LEU A 30 2.73 -4.49 12.58
C LEU A 30 2.09 -5.89 12.59
N GLY A 31 2.79 -6.92 12.12
CA GLY A 31 2.31 -8.29 12.16
C GLY A 31 2.07 -8.81 13.57
N GLN A 32 2.91 -8.42 14.54
CA GLN A 32 2.68 -8.72 15.95
C GLN A 32 1.41 -8.06 16.53
N ALA A 33 1.01 -6.91 15.99
CA ALA A 33 -0.18 -6.17 16.43
C ALA A 33 -1.47 -6.66 15.74
N CYS A 34 -1.38 -7.56 14.76
CA CYS A 34 -2.52 -8.08 13.98
C CYS A 34 -2.71 -9.57 14.29
N SER A 35 -3.63 -9.92 15.19
CA SER A 35 -3.87 -11.34 15.54
C SER A 35 -4.54 -12.13 14.41
N GLY A 36 -5.26 -11.46 13.49
CA GLY A 36 -5.80 -12.06 12.26
C GLY A 36 -4.75 -12.27 11.17
N GLY A 37 -3.55 -11.72 11.34
CA GLY A 37 -2.42 -11.84 10.44
C GLY A 37 -2.21 -10.64 9.53
N LEU A 38 -1.00 -10.54 8.99
CA LEU A 38 -0.55 -9.51 8.06
C LEU A 38 0.00 -10.15 6.79
N SER A 39 -0.46 -9.69 5.64
CA SER A 39 0.12 -10.02 4.34
C SER A 39 0.59 -8.77 3.62
N VAL A 40 1.82 -8.81 3.12
CA VAL A 40 2.43 -7.72 2.35
C VAL A 40 2.57 -8.16 0.90
N PHE A 41 1.96 -7.42 -0.02
CA PHE A 41 2.05 -7.62 -1.46
C PHE A 41 3.02 -6.59 -2.03
N ALA A 42 4.20 -7.01 -2.46
CA ALA A 42 5.25 -6.13 -2.96
C ALA A 42 6.08 -6.81 -4.04
N GLY A 43 6.53 -6.02 -5.00
CA GLY A 43 7.38 -6.50 -6.09
C GLY A 43 8.78 -5.89 -6.06
N GLU A 44 9.54 -6.13 -7.12
CA GLU A 44 10.91 -5.66 -7.25
C GLU A 44 11.00 -4.22 -7.78
N PRO A 45 12.04 -3.45 -7.38
CA PRO A 45 12.32 -2.14 -7.92
C PRO A 45 12.78 -2.21 -9.38
N ARG A 46 12.82 -1.06 -10.06
CA ARG A 46 13.50 -0.97 -11.35
C ARG A 46 15.01 -1.14 -11.15
N PRO A 47 15.73 -1.70 -12.14
CA PRO A 47 17.19 -1.86 -12.06
C PRO A 47 17.97 -0.56 -11.79
N ALA A 48 17.40 0.59 -12.22
CA ALA A 48 18.00 1.90 -12.00
C ALA A 48 17.75 2.50 -10.60
N GLU A 49 16.94 1.83 -9.76
CA GLU A 49 16.64 2.28 -8.41
C GLU A 49 17.58 1.58 -7.41
N SER A 50 18.28 2.37 -6.60
CA SER A 50 19.20 1.84 -5.57
C SER A 50 18.40 1.42 -4.30
N ILE A 51 17.34 0.63 -4.47
CA ILE A 51 16.52 0.12 -3.37
C ILE A 51 16.97 -1.29 -3.04
N GLN A 52 17.50 -1.49 -1.83
CA GLN A 52 17.84 -2.83 -1.35
C GLN A 52 16.58 -3.57 -0.95
N THR A 53 16.39 -4.76 -1.55
CA THR A 53 15.30 -5.69 -1.27
C THR A 53 15.87 -7.06 -0.87
N GLY A 54 15.01 -8.04 -0.63
CA GLY A 54 15.40 -9.45 -0.36
C GLY A 54 15.30 -9.87 1.11
N ALA A 55 15.22 -8.92 2.05
CA ALA A 55 14.93 -9.29 3.43
C ALA A 55 13.45 -9.70 3.57
N GLN A 56 13.20 -10.77 4.29
CA GLN A 56 11.86 -11.33 4.49
C GLN A 56 11.34 -10.99 5.89
N PRO A 57 10.09 -10.52 6.04
CA PRO A 57 9.48 -10.38 7.34
C PRO A 57 9.22 -11.77 7.98
N THR A 58 9.31 -11.82 9.29
CA THR A 58 9.08 -13.07 10.07
C THR A 58 7.69 -13.15 10.66
N ARG A 59 7.01 -12.01 10.79
CA ARG A 59 5.66 -11.85 11.36
C ARG A 59 4.61 -11.40 10.37
N ALA A 60 4.97 -11.34 9.08
CA ALA A 60 4.07 -11.04 7.99
C ALA A 60 4.34 -12.01 6.83
N THR A 61 3.31 -12.34 6.07
CA THR A 61 3.45 -13.13 4.85
C THR A 61 3.77 -12.20 3.69
N LEU A 62 4.98 -12.29 3.12
CA LEU A 62 5.33 -11.58 1.89
C LEU A 62 4.83 -12.35 0.68
N VAL A 63 4.01 -11.72 -0.13
CA VAL A 63 3.53 -12.25 -1.41
C VAL A 63 4.17 -11.44 -2.55
N PRO A 64 4.97 -12.07 -3.41
CA PRO A 64 5.66 -11.35 -4.47
C PRO A 64 4.70 -10.86 -5.55
N ALA A 65 4.80 -9.57 -5.88
CA ALA A 65 4.12 -8.95 -7.01
C ALA A 65 5.00 -8.95 -8.24
N ALA A 66 4.43 -9.21 -9.42
CA ALA A 66 5.13 -8.97 -10.67
C ALA A 66 4.93 -7.50 -11.10
N ASN A 67 5.95 -6.67 -10.87
CA ASN A 67 5.93 -5.27 -11.24
C ASN A 67 6.27 -5.08 -12.73
N LEU A 68 5.31 -4.63 -13.52
CA LEU A 68 5.56 -4.14 -14.85
C LEU A 68 5.76 -2.62 -14.78
N HIS A 69 7.00 -2.19 -15.00
CA HIS A 69 7.38 -0.79 -15.00
C HIS A 69 7.20 -0.22 -16.40
N LEU A 70 6.21 0.64 -16.57
CA LEU A 70 5.85 1.21 -17.86
C LEU A 70 6.28 2.67 -17.92
N LEU A 71 6.76 3.09 -19.08
CA LEU A 71 7.22 4.45 -19.33
C LEU A 71 8.38 4.89 -18.40
N SER A 72 8.76 6.15 -18.48
CA SER A 72 9.86 6.70 -17.67
C SER A 72 9.59 8.14 -17.27
N GLY A 73 10.43 8.69 -16.39
CA GLY A 73 10.35 10.06 -15.95
C GLY A 73 8.97 10.41 -15.35
N ARG A 74 8.35 11.47 -15.86
CA ARG A 74 7.06 11.97 -15.35
C ARG A 74 5.87 11.07 -15.71
N MET A 75 5.99 10.26 -16.77
CA MET A 75 4.95 9.34 -17.25
C MET A 75 5.05 7.94 -16.64
N TYR A 76 6.08 7.71 -15.83
CA TYR A 76 6.29 6.41 -15.18
C TYR A 76 5.05 5.94 -14.45
N THR A 77 4.66 4.70 -14.72
CA THR A 77 3.58 3.97 -14.04
C THR A 77 4.04 2.54 -13.72
N CYS A 78 3.40 1.94 -12.74
CA CYS A 78 3.64 0.56 -12.33
C CYS A 78 2.32 -0.22 -12.37
N LEU A 79 2.34 -1.34 -13.05
CA LEU A 79 1.26 -2.32 -13.06
C LEU A 79 1.70 -3.52 -12.22
N GLN A 80 1.10 -3.71 -11.05
CA GLN A 80 1.40 -4.83 -10.17
C GLN A 80 0.48 -6.01 -10.50
N LEU A 81 0.98 -6.93 -11.32
CA LEU A 81 0.21 -8.12 -11.67
C LEU A 81 0.00 -9.02 -10.44
N GLY A 82 -1.17 -9.62 -10.37
CA GLY A 82 -1.54 -10.49 -9.25
C GLY A 82 -2.26 -9.80 -8.09
N LEU A 83 -2.36 -8.45 -8.08
CA LEU A 83 -2.99 -7.69 -6.98
C LEU A 83 -4.41 -8.20 -6.64
N LEU A 84 -5.28 -8.33 -7.63
CA LEU A 84 -6.66 -8.79 -7.39
C LEU A 84 -6.73 -10.29 -7.02
N ARG A 85 -5.78 -11.10 -7.49
CA ARG A 85 -5.67 -12.49 -7.07
C ARG A 85 -5.27 -12.56 -5.60
N TRP A 86 -4.23 -11.83 -5.20
CA TRP A 86 -3.81 -11.74 -3.81
C TRP A 86 -4.94 -11.27 -2.88
N LEU A 87 -5.72 -10.25 -3.28
CA LEU A 87 -6.87 -9.78 -2.51
C LEU A 87 -7.93 -10.88 -2.33
N ARG A 88 -8.16 -11.70 -3.35
CA ARG A 88 -9.11 -12.84 -3.27
C ARG A 88 -8.59 -13.96 -2.39
N ASP A 89 -7.30 -14.25 -2.47
CA ASP A 89 -6.69 -15.38 -1.76
C ASP A 89 -6.47 -15.04 -0.27
N TRP A 90 -6.10 -13.77 0.04
CA TRP A 90 -5.88 -13.32 1.41
C TRP A 90 -7.17 -12.85 2.11
N GLU A 91 -8.08 -12.24 1.39
CA GLU A 91 -9.34 -11.66 1.90
C GLU A 91 -9.15 -10.70 3.08
N PRO A 92 -8.36 -9.61 2.94
CA PRO A 92 -8.09 -8.70 4.04
C PRO A 92 -9.36 -8.00 4.54
N ASP A 93 -9.48 -7.83 5.86
CA ASP A 93 -10.54 -7.01 6.48
C ASP A 93 -10.23 -5.52 6.35
N VAL A 94 -8.93 -5.16 6.29
CA VAL A 94 -8.44 -3.81 6.03
C VAL A 94 -7.33 -3.88 4.99
N LEU A 95 -7.39 -3.00 4.00
CA LEU A 95 -6.32 -2.83 3.02
C LEU A 95 -5.60 -1.51 3.25
N VAL A 96 -4.29 -1.57 3.44
CA VAL A 96 -3.40 -0.42 3.37
C VAL A 96 -2.71 -0.43 2.01
N LEU A 97 -2.89 0.61 1.21
CA LEU A 97 -2.25 0.70 -0.10
C LEU A 97 -1.38 1.96 -0.23
N GLU A 98 -0.33 1.84 -1.01
CA GLU A 98 0.52 2.97 -1.36
C GLU A 98 -0.31 3.99 -2.17
N ALA A 99 -0.60 5.16 -1.56
CA ALA A 99 -1.41 6.23 -2.15
C ALA A 99 -0.63 6.96 -3.26
N ASN A 100 -0.27 6.22 -4.32
CA ASN A 100 0.52 6.72 -5.43
C ASN A 100 -0.24 6.52 -6.75
N LEU A 101 -0.47 7.60 -7.48
CA LEU A 101 -1.11 7.59 -8.81
C LEU A 101 -0.40 6.72 -9.85
N ARG A 102 0.86 6.37 -9.60
CA ARG A 102 1.66 5.51 -10.49
C ARG A 102 1.25 4.05 -10.42
N ASN A 103 0.56 3.65 -9.35
CA ASN A 103 0.03 2.29 -9.18
C ASN A 103 -1.35 2.20 -9.84
N VAL A 104 -1.37 1.82 -11.12
CA VAL A 104 -2.58 1.90 -11.97
C VAL A 104 -3.71 0.93 -11.55
N LEU A 105 -3.41 -0.09 -10.75
CA LEU A 105 -4.41 -1.04 -10.25
C LEU A 105 -5.07 -0.63 -8.93
N ASN A 106 -4.60 0.43 -8.27
CA ASN A 106 -5.17 0.90 -7.00
C ASN A 106 -6.69 1.15 -7.07
N PRO A 107 -7.25 1.81 -8.11
CA PRO A 107 -8.70 2.01 -8.20
C PRO A 107 -9.50 0.70 -8.21
N LEU A 108 -8.95 -0.35 -8.83
CA LEU A 108 -9.59 -1.67 -8.85
C LEU A 108 -9.54 -2.35 -7.49
N ALA A 109 -8.42 -2.22 -6.76
CA ALA A 109 -8.28 -2.73 -5.40
C ALA A 109 -9.26 -2.04 -4.45
N ILE A 110 -9.36 -0.70 -4.50
CA ILE A 110 -10.30 0.09 -3.69
C ILE A 110 -11.73 -0.37 -3.97
N ARG A 111 -12.13 -0.44 -5.24
CA ARG A 111 -13.47 -0.91 -5.62
C ARG A 111 -13.75 -2.34 -5.15
N TRP A 112 -12.75 -3.22 -5.19
CA TRP A 112 -12.88 -4.60 -4.73
C TRP A 112 -13.17 -4.67 -3.22
N MET A 113 -12.47 -3.86 -2.41
CA MET A 113 -12.65 -3.75 -0.97
C MET A 113 -14.02 -3.15 -0.61
N HIS A 114 -14.37 -2.01 -1.22
CA HIS A 114 -15.63 -1.31 -0.94
C HIS A 114 -16.88 -2.14 -1.30
N ARG A 115 -16.82 -2.95 -2.36
CA ARG A 115 -17.90 -3.89 -2.66
C ARG A 115 -18.15 -4.93 -1.55
N ARG A 116 -17.16 -5.11 -0.66
CA ARG A 116 -17.21 -5.99 0.51
C ARG A 116 -17.41 -5.24 1.81
N GLN A 117 -17.64 -3.93 1.72
CA GLN A 117 -17.78 -3.03 2.88
C GLN A 117 -16.55 -3.06 3.79
N ARG A 118 -15.35 -3.21 3.20
CA ARG A 118 -14.07 -3.25 3.90
C ARG A 118 -13.27 -1.98 3.63
N PRO A 119 -12.69 -1.35 4.67
CA PRO A 119 -12.01 -0.08 4.54
C PRO A 119 -10.67 -0.19 3.82
N VAL A 120 -10.31 0.92 3.18
CA VAL A 120 -9.03 1.11 2.49
C VAL A 120 -8.33 2.34 3.04
N ILE A 121 -7.11 2.14 3.52
CA ILE A 121 -6.26 3.19 4.06
C ILE A 121 -5.16 3.50 3.05
N GLY A 122 -5.03 4.76 2.66
CA GLY A 122 -3.91 5.23 1.85
C GLY A 122 -2.67 5.47 2.70
N TRP A 123 -1.50 5.03 2.23
CA TRP A 123 -0.23 5.30 2.87
C TRP A 123 0.71 6.03 1.92
N GLY A 124 1.15 7.24 2.27
CA GLY A 124 1.97 8.04 1.38
C GLY A 124 2.47 9.35 1.97
N LEU A 125 3.12 10.14 1.10
CA LEU A 125 3.68 11.45 1.45
C LEU A 125 2.62 12.57 1.60
N GLY A 126 1.33 12.24 1.52
CA GLY A 126 0.26 13.22 1.38
C GLY A 126 0.11 13.71 -0.06
N VAL A 127 -0.58 14.83 -0.25
CA VAL A 127 -0.85 15.37 -1.58
C VAL A 127 0.42 15.94 -2.19
N SER A 128 1.09 15.18 -3.07
CA SER A 128 2.09 15.79 -3.95
C SER A 128 1.38 16.69 -4.95
N PRO A 129 1.79 17.96 -5.14
CA PRO A 129 1.12 18.87 -6.06
C PRO A 129 1.19 18.30 -7.49
N ALA A 130 0.11 17.67 -7.91
CA ALA A 130 -0.01 17.15 -9.27
C ALA A 130 -0.11 18.33 -10.23
N ARG A 131 0.85 18.47 -11.13
CA ARG A 131 0.79 19.48 -12.19
C ARG A 131 -0.16 19.01 -13.29
N GLY A 132 -1.14 19.84 -13.62
CA GLY A 132 -2.16 19.59 -14.63
C GLY A 132 -3.53 19.26 -14.05
N VAL A 133 -4.60 19.82 -14.65
CA VAL A 133 -5.98 19.72 -14.17
C VAL A 133 -6.47 18.26 -14.13
N LEU A 134 -6.20 17.49 -15.18
CA LEU A 134 -6.63 16.09 -15.29
C LEU A 134 -5.98 15.22 -14.20
N ARG A 135 -4.68 15.42 -13.96
CA ARG A 135 -3.95 14.66 -12.95
C ARG A 135 -4.38 15.01 -11.53
N ARG A 136 -4.69 16.28 -11.27
CA ARG A 136 -5.27 16.73 -9.99
C ARG A 136 -6.64 16.12 -9.76
N GLY A 137 -7.50 16.10 -10.79
CA GLY A 137 -8.82 15.47 -10.71
C GLY A 137 -8.74 13.98 -10.39
N LEU A 138 -7.86 13.25 -11.07
CA LEU A 138 -7.64 11.82 -10.82
C LEU A 138 -7.07 11.57 -9.41
N GLN A 139 -6.12 12.40 -8.96
CA GLN A 139 -5.56 12.32 -7.62
C GLN A 139 -6.64 12.57 -6.56
N GLY A 140 -7.45 13.62 -6.73
CA GLY A 140 -8.57 13.92 -5.83
C GLY A 140 -9.59 12.78 -5.78
N ALA A 141 -9.94 12.18 -6.92
CA ALA A 141 -10.86 11.06 -6.98
C ALA A 141 -10.32 9.81 -6.24
N ILE A 142 -9.03 9.49 -6.39
CA ILE A 142 -8.42 8.36 -5.69
C ILE A 142 -8.33 8.65 -4.18
N LEU A 143 -7.84 9.83 -3.78
CA LEU A 143 -7.75 10.20 -2.37
C LEU A 143 -9.13 10.27 -1.71
N GLY A 144 -10.13 10.82 -2.40
CA GLY A 144 -11.52 10.87 -1.92
C GLY A 144 -12.22 9.51 -1.86
N SER A 145 -11.63 8.48 -2.47
CA SER A 145 -12.13 7.11 -2.36
C SER A 145 -11.47 6.29 -1.23
N LEU A 146 -10.54 6.88 -0.48
CA LEU A 146 -9.93 6.24 0.68
C LEU A 146 -10.71 6.56 1.96
N ASP A 147 -10.82 5.59 2.84
CA ASP A 147 -11.51 5.76 4.13
C ASP A 147 -10.64 6.49 5.16
N ALA A 148 -9.31 6.38 5.03
CA ALA A 148 -8.32 7.09 5.83
C ALA A 148 -6.98 7.23 5.10
N ILE A 149 -6.12 8.13 5.59
CA ILE A 149 -4.78 8.36 5.04
C ILE A 149 -3.76 8.37 6.18
N ILE A 150 -2.67 7.62 6.01
CA ILE A 150 -1.48 7.69 6.83
C ILE A 150 -0.44 8.52 6.08
N ALA A 151 -0.15 9.73 6.58
CA ALA A 151 0.86 10.60 6.01
C ALA A 151 2.19 10.45 6.76
N TYR A 152 3.31 10.55 6.04
CA TYR A 152 4.65 10.50 6.64
C TYR A 152 5.04 11.76 7.42
N SER A 153 4.32 12.86 7.25
CA SER A 153 4.61 14.12 7.91
C SER A 153 3.32 14.88 8.23
N THR A 154 3.39 15.76 9.24
CA THR A 154 2.29 16.66 9.61
C THR A 154 1.90 17.61 8.48
N VAL A 155 2.87 18.09 7.70
CA VAL A 155 2.62 18.94 6.52
C VAL A 155 1.82 18.20 5.45
N GLY A 156 2.01 16.88 5.30
CA GLY A 156 1.23 16.05 4.37
C GLY A 156 -0.16 15.69 4.88
N ALA A 157 -0.43 15.85 6.18
CA ALA A 157 -1.72 15.55 6.79
C ALA A 157 -2.69 16.76 6.73
N GLU A 158 -2.16 17.97 6.60
CA GLU A 158 -2.90 19.23 6.58
C GLU A 158 -3.24 19.73 5.17
N SER A 159 -2.77 19.04 4.12
CA SER A 159 -2.95 19.38 2.71
C SER A 159 -4.01 18.50 2.05
#